data_331db15733686ecf256ade7e2d4548e9
#
_entry.id   331db15733686ecf256ade7e2d4548e9
#
_cell.length_a   1.000
_cell.length_b   1.000
_cell.length_c   1.000
_cell.angle_alpha   90.00
_cell.angle_beta   90.00
_cell.angle_gamma   90.00
#
_symmetry.space_group_name_H-M   'P 1'
#
loop_
_entity.id
_entity.type
_entity.pdbx_description
1 polymer ?
#
loop_
_entity_poly.entity_id
_entity_poly.type
_entity_poly.pdbx_seq_one_letter_code
_entity_poly.pdbx_strand_id
1 'polypeptide(L)'
;YAILRVNNGQYEFDKNYLYDLKDYAVKGGDLAWLGDGKAYIRPYVIDVANKKIVANLAEMTGGDPTTTINLIQDGNLYTAVKTPAAKWFIYEYNIKNNTVKKGAEIDPGVTQVYHINKLK
;
A
#
# COMPACT_ATOMS: atom_id res chain seq x y z
N TYR A 1 -15.27 0.11 -0.95
CA TYR A 1 -14.38 0.50 0.16
C TYR A 1 -14.53 1.98 0.47
N ALA A 2 -14.47 2.31 1.75
CA ALA A 2 -14.50 3.68 2.22
C ALA A 2 -13.57 3.85 3.41
N ILE A 3 -13.06 5.06 3.60
CA ILE A 3 -12.21 5.41 4.73
C ILE A 3 -12.98 6.34 5.65
N LEU A 4 -13.03 5.97 6.90
CA LEU A 4 -13.59 6.77 7.99
C LEU A 4 -12.45 7.26 8.87
N ARG A 5 -12.68 8.33 9.62
CA ARG A 5 -11.68 8.90 10.50
C ARG A 5 -12.19 9.02 11.93
N VAL A 6 -11.34 8.64 12.86
CA VAL A 6 -11.51 8.97 14.28
C VAL A 6 -10.43 9.97 14.65
N ASN A 7 -10.82 11.15 15.08
CA ASN A 7 -9.87 12.18 15.45
C ASN A 7 -9.18 11.85 16.78
N ASN A 8 -7.95 12.31 16.94
CA ASN A 8 -7.17 12.08 18.13
C ASN A 8 -7.93 12.58 19.38
N GLY A 9 -7.99 11.72 20.41
CA GLY A 9 -8.70 12.00 21.64
C GLY A 9 -10.21 11.80 21.60
N GLN A 10 -10.76 11.29 20.50
CA GLN A 10 -12.18 11.00 20.35
C GLN A 10 -12.43 9.51 20.18
N TYR A 11 -13.65 9.06 20.46
CA TYR A 11 -14.07 7.66 20.37
C TYR A 11 -15.11 7.41 19.28
N GLU A 12 -15.55 8.46 18.59
CA GLU A 12 -16.54 8.38 17.51
C GLU A 12 -15.92 8.78 16.18
N PHE A 13 -16.52 8.30 15.09
CA PHE A 13 -16.11 8.70 13.76
C PHE A 13 -16.39 10.18 13.53
N ASP A 14 -15.47 10.84 12.84
CA ASP A 14 -15.65 12.20 12.37
C ASP A 14 -16.76 12.21 11.31
N LYS A 15 -17.90 12.82 11.64
CA LYS A 15 -19.07 12.85 10.75
C LYS A 15 -18.84 13.68 9.48
N ASN A 16 -17.81 14.51 9.48
CA ASN A 16 -17.47 15.35 8.34
C ASN A 16 -16.40 14.72 7.45
N TYR A 17 -15.94 13.51 7.78
CA TYR A 17 -14.94 12.83 6.98
C TYR A 17 -15.45 11.47 6.48
N LEU A 18 -15.54 11.36 5.14
CA LEU A 18 -15.76 10.11 4.45
C LEU A 18 -14.97 10.16 3.14
N TYR A 19 -14.11 9.19 2.91
CA TYR A 19 -13.45 9.00 1.62
C TYR A 19 -13.97 7.72 0.99
N ASP A 20 -14.86 7.86 0.02
CA ASP A 20 -15.47 6.75 -0.70
C ASP A 20 -14.55 6.35 -1.86
N LEU A 21 -14.13 5.09 -1.86
CA LEU A 21 -13.22 4.53 -2.87
C LEU A 21 -13.96 3.66 -3.90
N LYS A 22 -15.27 3.78 -4.01
CA LYS A 22 -16.10 2.94 -4.89
C LYS A 22 -15.69 2.99 -6.37
N ASP A 23 -15.14 4.12 -6.81
CA ASP A 23 -14.74 4.32 -8.21
C ASP A 23 -13.31 3.84 -8.50
N TYR A 24 -12.63 3.26 -7.50
CA TYR A 24 -11.27 2.79 -7.62
C TYR A 24 -11.20 1.27 -7.51
N ALA A 25 -10.28 0.68 -8.26
CA ALA A 25 -10.06 -0.77 -8.26
C ALA A 25 -9.22 -1.22 -7.06
N VAL A 26 -9.75 -1.02 -5.85
CA VAL A 26 -9.11 -1.45 -4.61
C VAL A 26 -9.13 -2.97 -4.53
N LYS A 27 -7.97 -3.57 -4.29
CA LYS A 27 -7.83 -5.02 -4.19
C LYS A 27 -8.05 -5.57 -2.79
N GLY A 28 -8.20 -4.67 -1.81
CA GLY A 28 -8.41 -5.04 -0.42
C GLY A 28 -7.10 -5.18 0.36
N GLY A 29 -7.20 -5.79 1.52
CA GLY A 29 -6.14 -5.88 2.50
C GLY A 29 -6.29 -4.81 3.58
N ASP A 30 -5.34 -4.80 4.51
CA ASP A 30 -5.35 -3.81 5.59
C ASP A 30 -4.89 -2.45 5.10
N LEU A 31 -5.54 -1.41 5.58
CA LEU A 31 -5.06 -0.06 5.39
C LEU A 31 -3.77 0.12 6.19
N ALA A 32 -2.68 0.45 5.51
CA ALA A 32 -1.39 0.70 6.15
C ALA A 32 -1.11 2.19 6.24
N TRP A 33 -0.89 2.70 7.45
CA TRP A 33 -0.49 4.09 7.66
C TRP A 33 0.99 4.25 7.30
N LEU A 34 1.29 5.15 6.37
CA LEU A 34 2.64 5.34 5.86
C LEU A 34 3.38 6.52 6.52
N GLY A 35 2.68 7.30 7.34
CA GLY A 35 3.18 8.58 7.81
C GLY A 35 3.01 9.67 6.75
N ASP A 36 3.39 10.89 7.08
CA ASP A 36 3.34 12.05 6.18
C ASP A 36 1.94 12.27 5.56
N GLY A 37 0.88 11.96 6.33
CA GLY A 37 -0.50 12.10 5.88
C GLY A 37 -0.95 11.08 4.85
N LYS A 38 -0.17 10.04 4.60
CA LYS A 38 -0.43 9.05 3.57
C LYS A 38 -0.79 7.69 4.15
N ALA A 39 -1.61 6.94 3.41
CA ALA A 39 -1.94 5.56 3.73
C ALA A 39 -1.91 4.73 2.44
N TYR A 40 -1.70 3.42 2.61
CA TYR A 40 -1.71 2.48 1.50
C TYR A 40 -2.89 1.52 1.64
N ILE A 41 -3.73 1.46 0.61
CA ILE A 41 -4.71 0.40 0.43
C ILE A 41 -4.52 -0.17 -0.96
N ARG A 42 -4.07 -1.39 -1.04
CA ARG A 42 -3.60 -2.06 -2.24
C ARG A 42 -4.54 -1.84 -3.43
N PRO A 43 -4.10 -1.33 -4.56
CA PRO A 43 -2.73 -0.92 -4.88
C PRO A 43 -2.45 0.58 -4.72
N TYR A 44 -3.29 1.34 -4.05
CA TYR A 44 -3.22 2.80 -4.02
C TYR A 44 -2.52 3.35 -2.79
N VAL A 45 -1.68 4.38 -3.02
CA VAL A 45 -1.24 5.29 -1.97
C VAL A 45 -2.14 6.51 -2.03
N ILE A 46 -2.68 6.89 -0.88
CA ILE A 46 -3.65 7.97 -0.78
C ILE A 46 -3.19 9.05 0.19
N ASP A 47 -3.53 10.29 -0.12
CA ASP A 47 -3.47 11.41 0.81
C ASP A 47 -4.80 11.45 1.57
N VAL A 48 -4.76 11.08 2.84
CA VAL A 48 -5.97 10.90 3.63
C VAL A 48 -6.70 12.23 3.88
N ALA A 49 -5.96 13.29 4.19
CA ALA A 49 -6.56 14.59 4.49
C ALA A 49 -7.26 15.21 3.28
N ASN A 50 -6.63 15.11 2.11
CA ASN A 50 -7.12 15.73 0.88
C ASN A 50 -7.99 14.79 0.04
N LYS A 51 -8.18 13.55 0.47
CA LYS A 51 -8.98 12.53 -0.24
C LYS A 51 -8.52 12.36 -1.69
N LYS A 52 -7.21 12.11 -1.86
CA LYS A 52 -6.57 12.13 -3.16
C LYS A 52 -5.70 10.90 -3.35
N ILE A 53 -5.76 10.30 -4.54
CA ILE A 53 -4.82 9.24 -4.93
C ILE A 53 -3.48 9.88 -5.26
N VAL A 54 -2.44 9.42 -4.58
CA VAL A 54 -1.06 9.89 -4.77
C VAL A 54 -0.32 8.98 -5.75
N ALA A 55 -0.55 7.67 -5.66
CA ALA A 55 0.14 6.69 -6.48
C ALA A 55 -0.70 5.43 -6.66
N ASN A 56 -0.47 4.75 -7.77
CA ASN A 56 -0.97 3.40 -8.03
C ASN A 56 0.24 2.48 -8.22
N LEU A 57 0.53 1.64 -7.23
CA LEU A 57 1.72 0.79 -7.29
C LEU A 57 1.63 -0.29 -8.35
N ALA A 58 0.43 -0.70 -8.77
CA ALA A 58 0.28 -1.61 -9.91
C ALA A 58 0.79 -0.97 -11.21
N GLU A 59 0.45 0.28 -11.45
CA GLU A 59 0.94 1.01 -12.63
C GLU A 59 2.45 1.28 -12.54
N MET A 60 2.92 1.71 -11.37
CA MET A 60 4.33 2.09 -11.18
C MET A 60 5.27 0.90 -11.29
N THR A 61 4.83 -0.30 -10.90
CA THR A 61 5.64 -1.52 -10.95
C THR A 61 5.41 -2.35 -12.19
N GLY A 62 4.31 -2.13 -12.89
CA GLY A 62 3.90 -2.94 -14.03
C GLY A 62 3.42 -4.34 -13.65
N GLY A 63 3.10 -4.57 -12.38
CA GLY A 63 2.69 -5.87 -11.87
C GLY A 63 1.55 -5.79 -10.88
N ASP A 64 1.34 -6.86 -10.13
CA ASP A 64 0.24 -6.98 -9.17
C ASP A 64 0.80 -7.00 -7.73
N PRO A 65 0.63 -5.93 -6.95
CA PRO A 65 0.96 -5.97 -5.53
C PRO A 65 0.00 -6.92 -4.79
N THR A 66 0.54 -7.93 -4.15
CA THR A 66 -0.27 -9.01 -3.55
C THR A 66 -0.20 -9.08 -2.04
N THR A 67 0.83 -8.49 -1.41
CA THR A 67 0.94 -8.51 0.04
C THR A 67 -0.17 -7.71 0.69
N THR A 68 -0.85 -8.32 1.66
CA THR A 68 -1.91 -7.68 2.44
C THR A 68 -1.35 -6.96 3.66
N ILE A 69 -0.26 -7.48 4.22
CA ILE A 69 0.45 -6.87 5.34
C ILE A 69 1.87 -6.57 4.88
N ASN A 70 2.22 -5.31 4.81
CA ASN A 70 3.47 -4.84 4.24
C ASN A 70 4.44 -4.36 5.32
N LEU A 71 5.73 -4.38 5.01
CA LEU A 71 6.76 -3.80 5.87
C LEU A 71 6.91 -2.32 5.54
N ILE A 72 6.88 -1.47 6.57
CA ILE A 72 7.17 -0.04 6.45
C ILE A 72 8.37 0.26 7.34
N GLN A 73 9.43 0.76 6.75
CA GLN A 73 10.68 1.03 7.45
C GLN A 73 11.47 2.14 6.77
N ASP A 74 12.02 3.05 7.56
CA ASP A 74 12.93 4.10 7.10
C ASP A 74 12.38 4.94 5.93
N GLY A 75 11.08 5.23 5.96
CA GLY A 75 10.41 6.01 4.93
C GLY A 75 10.06 5.25 3.66
N ASN A 76 10.15 3.92 3.69
CA ASN A 76 9.84 3.08 2.55
C ASN A 76 8.75 2.05 2.89
N LEU A 77 7.92 1.77 1.90
CA LEU A 77 6.98 0.67 1.91
C LEU A 77 7.57 -0.46 1.06
N TYR A 78 7.67 -1.65 1.65
CA TYR A 78 8.14 -2.86 0.95
C TYR A 78 6.94 -3.74 0.64
N THR A 79 6.75 -4.07 -0.61
CA THR A 79 5.63 -4.90 -1.06
C THR A 79 6.10 -5.92 -2.10
N ALA A 80 5.50 -7.11 -2.06
CA ALA A 80 5.76 -8.11 -3.07
C ALA A 80 4.85 -7.90 -4.28
N VAL A 81 5.42 -7.93 -5.45
CA VAL A 81 4.72 -7.70 -6.71
C VAL A 81 4.91 -8.89 -7.63
N LYS A 82 3.80 -9.42 -8.14
CA LYS A 82 3.80 -10.48 -9.14
C LYS A 82 3.80 -9.86 -10.53
N THR A 83 4.82 -10.16 -11.32
CA THR A 83 4.91 -9.68 -12.70
C THR A 83 3.99 -10.45 -13.64
N PRO A 84 3.69 -9.92 -14.86
CA PRO A 84 2.94 -10.68 -15.87
C PRO A 84 3.59 -12.00 -16.25
N ALA A 85 4.92 -12.14 -16.10
CA ALA A 85 5.64 -13.38 -16.34
C ALA A 85 5.58 -14.36 -15.16
N ALA A 86 4.70 -14.13 -14.18
CA ALA A 86 4.52 -14.93 -12.96
C ALA A 86 5.78 -15.02 -12.08
N LYS A 87 6.60 -13.98 -12.11
CA LYS A 87 7.75 -13.83 -11.22
C LYS A 87 7.44 -12.85 -10.11
N TRP A 88 8.10 -13.05 -8.97
CA TRP A 88 7.85 -12.24 -7.78
C TRP A 88 9.08 -11.45 -7.43
N PHE A 89 8.87 -10.14 -7.16
CA PHE A 89 9.92 -9.23 -6.73
C PHE A 89 9.45 -8.43 -5.53
N ILE A 90 10.38 -8.11 -4.63
CA ILE A 90 10.15 -7.13 -3.58
C ILE A 90 10.41 -5.75 -4.19
N TYR A 91 9.40 -4.88 -4.15
CA TYR A 91 9.54 -3.49 -4.55
C TYR A 91 9.61 -2.59 -3.33
N GLU A 92 10.43 -1.57 -3.44
CA GLU A 92 10.58 -0.53 -2.42
C GLU A 92 9.95 0.75 -2.95
N TYR A 93 8.91 1.23 -2.25
CA TYR A 93 8.27 2.50 -2.57
C TYR A 93 8.77 3.57 -1.59
N ASN A 94 9.40 4.62 -2.11
CA ASN A 94 9.81 5.76 -1.30
C ASN A 94 8.61 6.67 -1.08
N ILE A 95 8.15 6.75 0.18
CA ILE A 95 6.92 7.45 0.54
C ILE A 95 7.02 8.95 0.27
N LYS A 96 8.15 9.54 0.59
CA LYS A 96 8.39 10.99 0.43
C LYS A 96 8.54 11.39 -1.04
N ASN A 97 9.30 10.63 -1.80
CA ASN A 97 9.64 10.97 -3.17
C ASN A 97 8.66 10.41 -4.21
N ASN A 98 7.76 9.53 -3.79
CA ASN A 98 6.78 8.89 -4.67
C ASN A 98 7.44 8.14 -5.84
N THR A 99 8.46 7.33 -5.51
CA THR A 99 9.23 6.55 -6.49
C THR A 99 9.28 5.09 -6.07
N VAL A 100 9.43 4.19 -7.03
CA VAL A 100 9.60 2.76 -6.78
C VAL A 100 10.96 2.27 -7.24
N LYS A 101 11.50 1.28 -6.52
CA LYS A 101 12.73 0.60 -6.85
C LYS A 101 12.51 -0.90 -6.81
N LYS A 102 12.85 -1.59 -7.90
CA LYS A 102 12.78 -3.04 -7.97
C LYS A 102 13.89 -3.65 -7.12
N GLY A 103 13.52 -4.50 -6.19
CA GLY A 103 14.45 -5.22 -5.33
C GLY A 103 14.68 -6.66 -5.77
N ALA A 104 14.93 -7.52 -4.78
CA ALA A 104 15.26 -8.91 -5.00
C ALA A 104 14.11 -9.72 -5.57
N GLU A 105 14.42 -10.67 -6.43
CA GLU A 105 13.48 -11.68 -6.88
C GLU A 105 13.24 -12.70 -5.76
N ILE A 106 11.97 -13.04 -5.56
CA ILE A 106 11.57 -14.09 -4.62
C ILE A 106 11.71 -15.45 -5.33
N ASP A 107 12.07 -16.49 -4.56
CA ASP A 107 12.23 -17.85 -5.07
C ASP A 107 11.10 -18.23 -6.05
N PRO A 108 11.45 -18.73 -7.26
CA PRO A 108 10.45 -19.12 -8.27
C PRO A 108 9.45 -20.18 -7.81
N GLY A 109 9.74 -20.92 -6.75
CA GLY A 109 8.81 -21.90 -6.16
C GLY A 109 7.66 -21.29 -5.38
N VAL A 110 7.71 -19.98 -5.11
CA VAL A 110 6.66 -19.28 -4.35
C VAL A 110 5.47 -19.03 -5.25
N THR A 111 4.27 -19.42 -4.80
CA THR A 111 3.03 -19.21 -5.54
C THR A 111 2.28 -17.96 -5.12
N GLN A 112 2.51 -17.50 -3.89
CA GLN A 112 1.89 -16.28 -3.37
C GLN A 112 2.63 -15.73 -2.16
N VAL A 113 2.64 -14.40 -2.01
CA VAL A 113 3.20 -13.71 -0.86
C VAL A 113 2.13 -12.82 -0.24
N TYR A 114 1.83 -13.09 1.03
CA TYR A 114 0.81 -12.34 1.77
C TYR A 114 1.38 -11.31 2.73
N HIS A 115 2.61 -11.50 3.17
CA HIS A 115 3.12 -10.80 4.35
C HIS A 115 4.62 -10.60 4.28
N ILE A 116 5.08 -9.41 4.63
CA ILE A 116 6.50 -9.07 4.74
C ILE A 116 6.75 -8.56 6.15
N ASN A 117 7.70 -9.20 6.85
CA ASN A 117 8.11 -8.82 8.19
C ASN A 117 9.62 -8.65 8.27
N LYS A 118 10.03 -7.72 9.14
CA LYS A 118 11.42 -7.64 9.54
C LYS A 118 11.67 -8.58 10.71
N LEU A 119 12.66 -9.44 10.57
CA LEU A 119 13.15 -10.28 11.65
C LEU A 119 14.23 -9.53 12.44
N LYS A 120 14.13 -9.61 13.75
CA LYS A 120 15.13 -9.03 14.63
C LYS A 120 16.29 -9.99 14.88
#